data_7f55f92e1592746f5ef1e975f69f9901
#
_entry.id   7f55f92e1592746f5ef1e975f69f9901
#
_cell.length_a   1.000
_cell.length_b   1.000
_cell.length_c   1.000
_cell.angle_alpha   90.00
_cell.angle_beta   90.00
_cell.angle_gamma   90.00
#
_symmetry.space_group_name_H-M   'P 1'
#
loop_
_entity.id
_entity.type
_entity.pdbx_description
1 polymer ?
#
loop_
_entity_poly.entity_id
_entity_poly.type
_entity_poly.pdbx_seq_one_letter_code
_entity_poly.pdbx_strand_id
1 'polypeptide(L)'
;MNPTDTAGTGEFDPMAAAQQILAAAPPTTAQAGSAAAVLPGQTTLAAFVATQGSFFDLQTHVPPPVPAFPTTGPVTAGQPVTPPTTPPPAAVVPTAPVVPTVTATGLLPDSLSDRGNAKLFVRLYGGDYRYVPGLGWYSWAGHRWQIDETDSVLWAAGDLAEQLGVHDPTGTHTTTELRLHRRRALSTSGMNAMLDQAKAAPGMVMHAFTLDADPYALCTPGGVVDLRTGLVRPPDPRTQKHSRSTTVAPVEMATPRWFRFLEDTFGTDPAGREMIDFLHRCLGYSISGDVGAQIMPFLYGKGKNGKSVLLDVMLQLMGDYADAAPPGFLMAKAFDGHPTDLAELHGRRIILCSELKPGDRFDEGRFKQLTGGDKIKARRMRQDFFSFTPTHKLWLLGNHRPEVNSGGFAFWRRMRLIPFERVVAEDRKIDNLASLLVAEEGPGILAWLVAGARRYFSGDKDLTGPQSVQLATTAYAETEDSTGRFLTDACKIADGLRAEQSQLYGAYSRWCAEEGATPASARAFAARVRETLGMTSPKEMVLSNSRKYYPGIGLLVADEEPQP
;
A
#
# COMPACT_ATOMS: atom_id res chain seq x y z
N MET A 1 52.48 21.13 -6.15
CA MET A 1 51.57 22.22 -6.61
C MET A 1 50.23 21.58 -6.85
N ASN A 2 49.31 21.72 -5.92
CA ASN A 2 47.93 21.26 -6.00
C ASN A 2 47.07 22.36 -6.63
N PRO A 3 46.13 22.05 -7.53
CA PRO A 3 44.99 22.91 -7.76
C PRO A 3 43.77 22.43 -6.92
N THR A 4 43.26 23.36 -6.17
CA THR A 4 42.05 23.26 -5.36
C THR A 4 40.83 23.24 -6.26
N ASP A 5 40.06 22.14 -6.21
CA ASP A 5 38.72 22.10 -6.76
C ASP A 5 37.71 22.62 -5.71
N THR A 6 37.09 23.71 -6.05
CA THR A 6 35.93 24.24 -5.33
C THR A 6 34.67 23.55 -5.85
N ALA A 7 34.15 22.58 -5.10
CA ALA A 7 32.82 22.02 -5.32
C ALA A 7 31.75 23.04 -4.90
N GLY A 8 31.03 23.60 -5.88
CA GLY A 8 29.84 24.41 -5.65
C GLY A 8 28.70 23.58 -5.05
N THR A 9 28.26 23.97 -3.85
CA THR A 9 27.03 23.48 -3.22
C THR A 9 25.83 24.11 -3.96
N GLY A 10 25.32 23.38 -4.97
CA GLY A 10 24.05 23.74 -5.59
C GLY A 10 22.92 23.39 -4.62
N GLU A 11 22.17 24.37 -4.18
CA GLU A 11 20.94 24.18 -3.40
C GLU A 11 19.96 23.29 -4.17
N PHE A 12 19.54 22.19 -3.55
CA PHE A 12 18.55 21.27 -4.11
C PHE A 12 17.15 21.79 -3.80
N ASP A 13 16.43 22.26 -4.83
CA ASP A 13 15.02 22.62 -4.76
C ASP A 13 14.15 21.44 -5.24
N PRO A 14 13.37 20.79 -4.33
CA PRO A 14 12.51 19.66 -4.69
C PRO A 14 11.39 20.03 -5.68
N MET A 15 10.96 21.31 -5.71
CA MET A 15 9.99 21.80 -6.69
C MET A 15 10.62 21.94 -8.07
N ALA A 16 11.84 22.48 -8.13
CA ALA A 16 12.59 22.59 -9.37
C ALA A 16 13.02 21.21 -9.91
N ALA A 17 13.35 20.25 -9.04
CA ALA A 17 13.67 18.89 -9.43
C ALA A 17 12.46 18.12 -10.00
N ALA A 18 11.27 18.30 -9.45
CA ALA A 18 10.04 17.75 -9.99
C ALA A 18 9.70 18.37 -11.35
N GLN A 19 9.89 19.68 -11.51
CA GLN A 19 9.68 20.40 -12.78
C GLN A 19 10.75 20.08 -13.82
N GLN A 20 12.02 19.90 -13.43
CA GLN A 20 13.10 19.53 -14.36
C GLN A 20 12.99 18.09 -14.87
N ILE A 21 12.47 17.15 -14.07
CA ILE A 21 12.23 15.77 -14.52
C ILE A 21 11.10 15.74 -15.56
N LEU A 22 10.16 16.66 -15.49
CA LEU A 22 9.05 16.80 -16.44
C LEU A 22 9.44 17.55 -17.72
N ALA A 23 10.41 18.47 -17.64
CA ALA A 23 10.91 19.25 -18.78
C ALA A 23 11.96 18.52 -19.65
N ALA A 24 12.47 17.36 -19.20
CA ALA A 24 13.51 16.58 -19.89
C ALA A 24 12.96 15.52 -20.85
N ALA A 25 11.86 15.80 -21.57
CA ALA A 25 11.47 15.01 -22.73
C ALA A 25 12.19 15.59 -23.97
N PRO A 26 12.98 14.81 -24.74
CA PRO A 26 13.68 15.32 -25.91
C PRO A 26 12.70 15.64 -27.03
N PRO A 27 12.94 16.72 -27.82
CA PRO A 27 12.15 17.01 -29.00
C PRO A 27 12.36 15.93 -30.07
N THR A 28 11.29 15.51 -30.70
CA THR A 28 11.26 14.52 -31.78
C THR A 28 11.97 15.08 -33.01
N THR A 29 13.21 14.67 -33.23
CA THR A 29 13.82 14.71 -34.57
C THR A 29 14.37 13.32 -34.87
N ALA A 30 13.91 12.79 -35.99
CA ALA A 30 14.22 11.46 -36.49
C ALA A 30 15.72 11.26 -36.75
N GLN A 31 16.33 10.23 -36.09
CA GLN A 31 17.33 9.39 -36.76
C GLN A 31 17.48 8.06 -36.00
N ALA A 32 17.59 6.99 -36.77
CA ALA A 32 17.49 5.61 -36.37
C ALA A 32 18.60 5.12 -35.41
N GLY A 33 18.21 4.28 -34.44
CA GLY A 33 19.13 3.49 -33.64
C GLY A 33 18.43 2.94 -32.40
N SER A 34 17.98 1.68 -32.49
CA SER A 34 17.62 0.78 -31.35
C SER A 34 16.79 1.39 -30.21
N ALA A 35 15.55 1.68 -30.47
CA ALA A 35 14.56 1.95 -29.44
C ALA A 35 13.80 0.66 -29.10
N ALA A 36 13.69 0.34 -27.81
CA ALA A 36 12.77 -0.69 -27.36
C ALA A 36 11.36 -0.35 -27.85
N ALA A 37 10.74 -1.27 -28.58
CA ALA A 37 9.44 -1.08 -29.18
C ALA A 37 8.39 -0.78 -28.10
N VAL A 38 7.86 0.43 -28.09
CA VAL A 38 6.68 0.79 -27.31
C VAL A 38 5.50 0.09 -27.98
N LEU A 39 4.83 -0.81 -27.27
CA LEU A 39 3.64 -1.47 -27.74
C LEU A 39 2.53 -0.43 -28.03
N PRO A 40 1.75 -0.58 -29.10
CA PRO A 40 0.63 0.34 -29.40
C PRO A 40 -0.36 0.36 -28.23
N GLY A 41 -0.73 1.55 -27.75
CA GLY A 41 -1.68 1.72 -26.64
C GLY A 41 -1.08 2.13 -25.29
N GLN A 42 0.22 2.40 -25.21
CA GLN A 42 0.84 2.97 -24.01
C GLN A 42 1.10 4.48 -24.17
N THR A 43 0.72 5.24 -23.17
CA THR A 43 0.89 6.70 -23.12
C THR A 43 1.64 7.09 -21.84
N THR A 44 2.52 8.08 -21.90
CA THR A 44 3.07 8.69 -20.67
C THR A 44 1.99 9.46 -19.94
N LEU A 45 2.15 9.71 -18.65
CA LEU A 45 1.20 10.49 -17.87
C LEU A 45 0.94 11.87 -18.52
N ALA A 46 1.97 12.52 -19.05
CA ALA A 46 1.88 13.79 -19.75
C ALA A 46 1.06 13.70 -21.06
N ALA A 47 1.22 12.63 -21.83
CA ALA A 47 0.46 12.41 -23.05
C ALA A 47 -1.00 12.03 -22.77
N PHE A 48 -1.28 11.35 -21.65
CA PHE A 48 -2.64 11.03 -21.21
C PHE A 48 -3.42 12.31 -20.86
N VAL A 49 -2.78 13.26 -20.16
CA VAL A 49 -3.39 14.56 -19.83
C VAL A 49 -3.67 15.39 -21.11
N ALA A 50 -2.79 15.36 -22.09
CA ALA A 50 -2.96 16.09 -23.36
C ALA A 50 -4.15 15.58 -24.19
N THR A 51 -4.51 14.29 -24.09
CA THR A 51 -5.67 13.71 -24.79
C THR A 51 -7.02 13.95 -24.11
N GLN A 52 -7.01 14.38 -22.83
CA GLN A 52 -8.23 14.68 -22.07
C GLN A 52 -8.69 16.16 -22.16
N GLY A 53 -8.15 16.94 -23.07
CA GLY A 53 -8.59 18.30 -23.38
C GLY A 53 -7.92 19.38 -22.54
N SER A 54 -6.92 20.00 -23.10
CA SER A 54 -6.29 21.20 -22.57
C SER A 54 -7.25 22.39 -22.60
N PHE A 55 -7.57 22.91 -21.43
CA PHE A 55 -8.04 24.28 -21.25
C PHE A 55 -7.18 24.91 -20.16
N PHE A 56 -6.11 25.57 -20.55
CA PHE A 56 -5.52 26.67 -19.77
C PHE A 56 -4.53 27.43 -20.67
N ASP A 57 -5.05 28.48 -21.28
CA ASP A 57 -4.25 29.58 -21.83
C ASP A 57 -3.80 30.46 -20.64
N LEU A 58 -2.50 30.56 -20.41
CA LEU A 58 -1.91 31.44 -19.42
C LEU A 58 -1.93 32.88 -19.96
N GLN A 59 -3.00 33.61 -19.69
CA GLN A 59 -2.96 35.07 -19.70
C GLN A 59 -2.92 35.60 -18.27
N THR A 60 -1.87 36.31 -17.98
CA THR A 60 -1.64 37.09 -16.75
C THR A 60 -2.79 38.07 -16.51
N HIS A 61 -3.61 37.81 -15.50
CA HIS A 61 -4.61 38.78 -15.02
C HIS A 61 -4.22 39.28 -13.63
N VAL A 62 -3.95 40.58 -13.55
CA VAL A 62 -3.84 41.38 -12.34
C VAL A 62 -5.26 41.56 -11.78
N PRO A 63 -5.55 41.25 -10.50
CA PRO A 63 -6.88 41.45 -9.95
C PRO A 63 -7.19 42.94 -9.73
N PRO A 64 -8.44 43.40 -9.98
CA PRO A 64 -8.87 44.76 -9.69
C PRO A 64 -9.07 45.00 -8.19
N PRO A 65 -8.99 46.26 -7.71
CA PRO A 65 -9.10 46.59 -6.29
C PRO A 65 -10.51 46.38 -5.74
N VAL A 66 -10.59 45.92 -4.50
CA VAL A 66 -11.82 45.67 -3.72
C VAL A 66 -12.47 47.00 -3.36
N PRO A 67 -13.79 47.20 -3.58
CA PRO A 67 -14.52 48.36 -3.07
C PRO A 67 -14.87 48.18 -1.59
N ALA A 68 -14.74 49.29 -0.83
CA ALA A 68 -15.02 49.40 0.59
C ALA A 68 -16.53 49.27 0.89
N PHE A 69 -16.85 48.54 1.97
CA PHE A 69 -18.22 48.42 2.49
C PHE A 69 -18.59 49.62 3.37
N PRO A 70 -19.84 50.12 3.29
CA PRO A 70 -20.34 51.10 4.22
C PRO A 70 -20.86 50.43 5.51
N THR A 71 -20.63 51.14 6.63
CA THR A 71 -21.04 50.76 7.99
C THR A 71 -22.50 51.15 8.31
N THR A 72 -23.10 50.33 9.16
CA THR A 72 -24.18 50.58 10.14
C THR A 72 -25.65 50.57 9.72
N GLY A 73 -26.38 49.66 10.40
CA GLY A 73 -27.80 49.68 10.68
C GLY A 73 -28.20 48.44 11.53
N PRO A 74 -29.17 48.54 12.49
CA PRO A 74 -29.28 47.62 13.62
C PRO A 74 -30.01 46.32 13.31
N VAL A 75 -29.59 45.31 14.05
CA VAL A 75 -30.02 43.89 13.99
C VAL A 75 -31.46 43.73 14.51
N THR A 76 -32.30 43.06 13.72
CA THR A 76 -33.54 42.41 14.18
C THR A 76 -33.34 40.89 14.16
N ALA A 77 -33.66 40.25 15.29
CA ALA A 77 -33.53 38.79 15.47
C ALA A 77 -34.52 38.04 14.57
N GLY A 78 -34.03 37.06 13.80
CA GLY A 78 -34.85 36.22 12.96
C GLY A 78 -34.17 34.88 12.70
N GLN A 79 -34.76 33.83 13.19
CA GLN A 79 -34.75 32.40 12.86
C GLN A 79 -33.44 31.71 12.41
N PRO A 80 -33.17 30.46 12.87
CA PRO A 80 -31.97 29.68 12.52
C PRO A 80 -32.04 29.21 11.07
N VAL A 81 -31.05 29.63 10.27
CA VAL A 81 -30.85 29.17 8.90
C VAL A 81 -30.05 27.86 8.98
N THR A 82 -30.67 26.77 8.54
CA THR A 82 -29.99 25.50 8.30
C THR A 82 -28.92 25.68 7.22
N PRO A 83 -27.68 25.16 7.41
CA PRO A 83 -26.64 25.22 6.38
C PRO A 83 -27.05 24.38 5.15
N PRO A 84 -26.68 24.79 3.93
CA PRO A 84 -26.95 24.00 2.73
C PRO A 84 -26.17 22.69 2.78
N THR A 85 -26.91 21.59 2.81
CA THR A 85 -26.38 20.26 2.65
C THR A 85 -25.88 20.11 1.21
N THR A 86 -24.60 20.17 0.99
CA THR A 86 -24.00 19.75 -0.27
C THR A 86 -24.23 18.24 -0.39
N PRO A 87 -24.85 17.74 -1.46
CA PRO A 87 -24.98 16.29 -1.64
C PRO A 87 -23.60 15.66 -1.78
N PRO A 88 -23.38 14.46 -1.22
CA PRO A 88 -22.14 13.71 -1.46
C PRO A 88 -21.97 13.50 -2.97
N PRO A 89 -20.71 13.42 -3.48
CA PRO A 89 -20.45 13.13 -4.88
C PRO A 89 -21.23 11.85 -5.25
N ALA A 90 -22.02 11.95 -6.30
CA ALA A 90 -22.85 10.86 -6.78
C ALA A 90 -21.98 9.62 -6.97
N ALA A 91 -22.30 8.55 -6.26
CA ALA A 91 -21.73 7.24 -6.55
C ALA A 91 -21.88 7.00 -8.05
N VAL A 92 -20.77 6.67 -8.72
CA VAL A 92 -20.79 6.26 -10.12
C VAL A 92 -21.65 5.01 -10.16
N VAL A 93 -22.91 5.16 -10.53
CA VAL A 93 -23.79 4.04 -10.81
C VAL A 93 -23.16 3.34 -12.00
N PRO A 94 -22.84 2.04 -11.93
CA PRO A 94 -22.32 1.31 -13.06
C PRO A 94 -23.31 1.49 -14.21
N THR A 95 -22.86 2.09 -15.31
CA THR A 95 -23.65 2.21 -16.53
C THR A 95 -24.02 0.80 -16.95
N ALA A 96 -25.31 0.54 -17.07
CA ALA A 96 -25.80 -0.72 -17.59
C ALA A 96 -25.09 -1.02 -18.93
N PRO A 97 -24.71 -2.28 -19.19
CA PRO A 97 -24.04 -2.65 -20.43
C PRO A 97 -24.83 -2.13 -21.62
N VAL A 98 -24.15 -1.47 -22.56
CA VAL A 98 -24.77 -0.96 -23.78
C VAL A 98 -25.20 -2.18 -24.59
N VAL A 99 -26.50 -2.50 -24.54
CA VAL A 99 -27.09 -3.56 -25.35
C VAL A 99 -26.99 -3.14 -26.81
N PRO A 100 -26.34 -3.92 -27.70
CA PRO A 100 -26.26 -3.59 -29.10
C PRO A 100 -27.67 -3.52 -29.69
N THR A 101 -27.96 -2.46 -30.44
CA THR A 101 -29.27 -2.25 -31.10
C THR A 101 -29.53 -3.43 -32.02
N VAL A 102 -30.51 -4.26 -31.67
CA VAL A 102 -30.87 -5.47 -32.40
C VAL A 102 -31.59 -5.07 -33.71
N THR A 103 -31.14 -5.61 -34.84
CA THR A 103 -31.86 -5.54 -36.11
C THR A 103 -33.24 -6.21 -35.97
N ALA A 104 -34.22 -5.81 -36.83
CA ALA A 104 -35.62 -6.27 -36.77
C ALA A 104 -35.83 -7.80 -36.78
N THR A 105 -34.78 -8.59 -37.07
CA THR A 105 -34.79 -10.07 -37.11
C THR A 105 -34.47 -10.76 -35.79
N GLY A 106 -34.01 -10.03 -34.76
CA GLY A 106 -33.55 -10.60 -33.47
C GLY A 106 -32.22 -11.36 -33.60
N LEU A 107 -31.70 -11.83 -32.42
CA LEU A 107 -30.47 -12.61 -32.34
C LEU A 107 -30.72 -14.09 -32.60
N LEU A 108 -29.89 -14.75 -33.41
CA LEU A 108 -29.93 -16.19 -33.63
C LEU A 108 -28.66 -16.84 -33.14
N PRO A 109 -28.74 -17.87 -32.28
CA PRO A 109 -27.60 -18.67 -31.88
C PRO A 109 -27.15 -19.61 -33.00
N ASP A 110 -25.88 -20.04 -33.01
CA ASP A 110 -25.34 -20.98 -34.00
C ASP A 110 -26.06 -22.35 -33.99
N SER A 111 -26.72 -22.69 -32.88
CA SER A 111 -27.59 -23.87 -32.74
C SER A 111 -28.64 -23.59 -31.68
N LEU A 112 -29.83 -24.20 -31.84
CA LEU A 112 -30.94 -24.08 -30.88
C LEU A 112 -30.70 -24.95 -29.64
N SER A 113 -29.65 -24.61 -28.89
CA SER A 113 -29.20 -25.35 -27.66
C SER A 113 -28.67 -24.39 -26.62
N ASP A 114 -28.56 -24.87 -25.37
CA ASP A 114 -27.95 -24.08 -24.28
C ASP A 114 -26.50 -23.69 -24.61
N ARG A 115 -25.76 -24.57 -25.32
CA ARG A 115 -24.40 -24.28 -25.78
C ARG A 115 -24.38 -23.22 -26.91
N GLY A 116 -25.37 -23.22 -27.79
CA GLY A 116 -25.52 -22.17 -28.82
C GLY A 116 -25.79 -20.80 -28.19
N ASN A 117 -26.70 -20.77 -27.21
CA ASN A 117 -26.96 -19.57 -26.39
C ASN A 117 -25.73 -19.10 -25.63
N ALA A 118 -24.96 -20.01 -25.02
CA ALA A 118 -23.72 -19.68 -24.32
C ALA A 118 -22.66 -19.04 -25.26
N LYS A 119 -22.49 -19.57 -26.47
CA LYS A 119 -21.59 -18.95 -27.46
C LYS A 119 -22.04 -17.54 -27.84
N LEU A 120 -23.35 -17.35 -27.99
CA LEU A 120 -23.93 -16.05 -28.29
C LEU A 120 -23.73 -15.09 -27.13
N PHE A 121 -23.94 -15.54 -25.89
CA PHE A 121 -23.67 -14.78 -24.67
C PHE A 121 -22.20 -14.33 -24.60
N VAL A 122 -21.26 -15.26 -24.80
CA VAL A 122 -19.81 -14.95 -24.78
C VAL A 122 -19.44 -13.94 -25.86
N ARG A 123 -20.04 -14.03 -27.02
CA ARG A 123 -19.78 -13.08 -28.13
C ARG A 123 -20.26 -11.67 -27.80
N LEU A 124 -21.41 -11.53 -27.14
CA LEU A 124 -22.02 -10.24 -26.81
C LEU A 124 -21.49 -9.65 -25.51
N TYR A 125 -21.39 -10.46 -24.48
CA TYR A 125 -21.08 -10.02 -23.11
C TYR A 125 -19.70 -10.47 -22.61
N GLY A 126 -18.89 -11.10 -23.46
CA GLY A 126 -17.52 -11.50 -23.08
C GLY A 126 -16.56 -10.33 -22.82
N GLY A 127 -16.95 -9.08 -23.09
CA GLY A 127 -16.26 -7.88 -22.65
C GLY A 127 -16.65 -7.44 -21.24
N ASP A 128 -17.86 -7.81 -20.79
CA ASP A 128 -18.48 -7.29 -19.58
C ASP A 128 -18.41 -8.26 -18.40
N TYR A 129 -18.27 -9.57 -18.68
CA TYR A 129 -18.27 -10.60 -17.64
C TYR A 129 -17.09 -11.56 -17.77
N ARG A 130 -16.62 -12.06 -16.62
CA ARG A 130 -15.64 -13.15 -16.47
C ARG A 130 -16.07 -14.06 -15.34
N TYR A 131 -15.73 -15.34 -15.47
CA TYR A 131 -15.93 -16.31 -14.41
C TYR A 131 -14.59 -16.66 -13.77
N VAL A 132 -14.51 -16.51 -12.45
CA VAL A 132 -13.33 -16.88 -11.65
C VAL A 132 -13.66 -18.12 -10.84
N PRO A 133 -13.09 -19.30 -11.15
CA PRO A 133 -13.35 -20.53 -10.41
C PRO A 133 -13.09 -20.36 -8.91
N GLY A 134 -14.08 -20.76 -8.09
CA GLY A 134 -14.03 -20.63 -6.64
C GLY A 134 -14.42 -19.26 -6.09
N LEU A 135 -14.51 -18.21 -6.93
CA LEU A 135 -14.90 -16.85 -6.53
C LEU A 135 -16.22 -16.38 -7.17
N GLY A 136 -16.64 -16.98 -8.30
CA GLY A 136 -17.90 -16.61 -8.96
C GLY A 136 -17.73 -15.73 -10.20
N TRP A 137 -18.83 -15.07 -10.56
CA TRP A 137 -18.84 -14.13 -11.66
C TRP A 137 -18.26 -12.78 -11.28
N TYR A 138 -17.60 -12.15 -12.24
CA TYR A 138 -17.06 -10.79 -12.16
C TYR A 138 -17.63 -9.97 -13.31
N SER A 139 -18.00 -8.73 -13.02
CA SER A 139 -18.43 -7.73 -13.99
C SER A 139 -17.35 -6.67 -14.21
N TRP A 140 -17.31 -6.09 -15.40
CA TRP A 140 -16.39 -5.00 -15.73
C TRP A 140 -16.93 -3.64 -15.27
N ALA A 141 -16.24 -3.01 -14.32
CA ALA A 141 -16.62 -1.70 -13.75
C ALA A 141 -15.97 -0.51 -14.50
N GLY A 142 -15.76 -0.63 -15.82
CA GLY A 142 -15.18 0.42 -16.64
C GLY A 142 -13.65 0.49 -16.61
N HIS A 143 -13.02 0.08 -15.52
CA HIS A 143 -11.56 0.09 -15.36
C HIS A 143 -10.99 -1.10 -14.59
N ARG A 144 -11.83 -1.92 -13.97
CA ARG A 144 -11.44 -3.12 -13.22
C ARG A 144 -12.52 -4.18 -13.27
N TRP A 145 -12.17 -5.39 -12.90
CA TRP A 145 -13.10 -6.49 -12.65
C TRP A 145 -13.54 -6.46 -11.18
N GLN A 146 -14.83 -6.52 -10.91
CA GLN A 146 -15.38 -6.61 -9.55
C GLN A 146 -16.30 -7.83 -9.45
N ILE A 147 -16.42 -8.40 -8.25
CA ILE A 147 -17.35 -9.49 -7.98
C ILE A 147 -18.76 -9.03 -8.34
N ASP A 148 -19.51 -9.83 -9.07
CA ASP A 148 -20.90 -9.58 -9.41
C ASP A 148 -21.79 -9.97 -8.22
N GLU A 149 -21.94 -9.04 -7.28
CA GLU A 149 -22.73 -9.21 -6.05
C GLU A 149 -24.24 -9.07 -6.29
N THR A 150 -24.64 -8.60 -7.47
CA THR A 150 -26.03 -8.31 -7.82
C THR A 150 -26.64 -9.32 -8.77
N ASP A 151 -25.91 -10.39 -9.11
CA ASP A 151 -26.30 -11.35 -10.14
C ASP A 151 -26.64 -10.68 -11.50
N SER A 152 -25.94 -9.57 -11.83
CA SER A 152 -26.15 -8.83 -13.07
C SER A 152 -25.90 -9.71 -14.31
N VAL A 153 -25.07 -10.73 -14.20
CA VAL A 153 -24.82 -11.73 -15.23
C VAL A 153 -26.09 -12.55 -15.55
N LEU A 154 -26.90 -12.88 -14.55
CA LEU A 154 -28.15 -13.59 -14.73
C LEU A 154 -29.19 -12.71 -15.44
N TRP A 155 -29.21 -11.41 -15.08
CA TRP A 155 -30.06 -10.44 -15.76
C TRP A 155 -29.67 -10.31 -17.23
N ALA A 156 -28.37 -10.18 -17.55
CA ALA A 156 -27.87 -10.14 -18.93
C ALA A 156 -28.21 -11.41 -19.74
N ALA A 157 -28.24 -12.57 -19.08
CA ALA A 157 -28.69 -13.82 -19.72
C ALA A 157 -30.19 -13.78 -20.05
N GLY A 158 -31.02 -13.17 -19.20
CA GLY A 158 -32.43 -12.90 -19.45
C GLY A 158 -32.65 -11.97 -20.63
N ASP A 159 -31.95 -10.84 -20.63
CA ASP A 159 -32.02 -9.85 -21.74
C ASP A 159 -31.62 -10.47 -23.08
N LEU A 160 -30.59 -11.34 -23.09
CA LEU A 160 -30.22 -12.07 -24.30
C LEU A 160 -31.35 -13.00 -24.72
N ALA A 161 -31.96 -13.77 -23.81
CA ALA A 161 -33.05 -14.68 -24.13
C ALA A 161 -34.30 -13.95 -24.67
N GLU A 162 -34.57 -12.74 -24.18
CA GLU A 162 -35.63 -11.87 -24.70
C GLU A 162 -35.36 -11.41 -26.13
N GLN A 163 -34.11 -11.21 -26.48
CA GLN A 163 -33.67 -10.74 -27.80
C GLN A 163 -33.55 -11.87 -28.85
N LEU A 164 -33.71 -13.14 -28.46
CA LEU A 164 -33.66 -14.25 -29.39
C LEU A 164 -34.74 -14.09 -30.46
N GLY A 165 -34.35 -14.21 -31.73
CA GLY A 165 -35.23 -14.10 -32.88
C GLY A 165 -36.21 -15.25 -32.95
N VAL A 166 -37.39 -14.96 -33.52
CA VAL A 166 -38.42 -15.96 -33.82
C VAL A 166 -38.61 -16.15 -35.33
N HIS A 167 -37.78 -15.52 -36.14
CA HIS A 167 -37.72 -15.62 -37.60
C HIS A 167 -36.28 -15.86 -38.05
N ASP A 168 -36.06 -16.86 -38.87
CA ASP A 168 -34.78 -17.18 -39.47
C ASP A 168 -34.79 -16.80 -40.97
N PRO A 169 -34.07 -15.79 -41.38
CA PRO A 169 -34.00 -15.35 -42.76
C PRO A 169 -33.32 -16.40 -43.68
N THR A 170 -32.54 -17.32 -43.09
CA THR A 170 -31.88 -18.40 -43.87
C THR A 170 -32.79 -19.59 -44.14
N GLY A 171 -33.92 -19.67 -43.41
CA GLY A 171 -34.86 -20.78 -43.53
C GLY A 171 -34.38 -22.11 -42.90
N THR A 172 -33.28 -22.07 -42.16
CA THR A 172 -32.73 -23.27 -41.52
C THR A 172 -33.61 -23.76 -40.37
N HIS A 173 -34.28 -22.84 -39.68
CA HIS A 173 -35.18 -23.14 -38.56
C HIS A 173 -36.59 -22.59 -38.79
N THR A 174 -37.58 -23.35 -38.39
CA THR A 174 -39.00 -22.93 -38.42
C THR A 174 -39.31 -21.92 -37.31
N THR A 175 -40.28 -21.05 -37.53
CA THR A 175 -40.77 -20.09 -36.53
C THR A 175 -41.26 -20.81 -35.25
N THR A 176 -41.81 -22.02 -35.38
CA THR A 176 -42.25 -22.80 -34.22
C THR A 176 -41.07 -23.28 -33.38
N GLU A 177 -40.02 -23.80 -33.99
CA GLU A 177 -38.78 -24.19 -33.28
C GLU A 177 -38.13 -23.00 -32.56
N LEU A 178 -38.04 -21.86 -33.24
CA LEU A 178 -37.46 -20.64 -32.65
C LEU A 178 -38.28 -20.12 -31.46
N ARG A 179 -39.61 -20.12 -31.56
CA ARG A 179 -40.50 -19.75 -30.43
C ARG A 179 -40.35 -20.68 -29.25
N LEU A 180 -40.26 -22.01 -29.49
CA LEU A 180 -40.06 -23.00 -28.43
C LEU A 180 -38.70 -22.85 -27.77
N HIS A 181 -37.65 -22.64 -28.59
CA HIS A 181 -36.29 -22.40 -28.08
C HIS A 181 -36.20 -21.12 -27.22
N ARG A 182 -36.76 -19.99 -27.70
CA ARG A 182 -36.84 -18.73 -26.95
C ARG A 182 -37.56 -18.89 -25.61
N ARG A 183 -38.73 -19.60 -25.63
CA ARG A 183 -39.48 -19.86 -24.39
C ARG A 183 -38.67 -20.68 -23.40
N ARG A 184 -37.89 -21.68 -23.84
CA ARG A 184 -37.00 -22.47 -23.03
C ARG A 184 -35.84 -21.60 -22.49
N ALA A 185 -35.20 -20.78 -23.30
CA ALA A 185 -34.10 -19.90 -22.91
C ALA A 185 -34.52 -18.90 -21.85
N LEU A 186 -35.77 -18.39 -21.89
CA LEU A 186 -36.33 -17.46 -20.89
C LEU A 186 -36.67 -18.13 -19.55
N SER A 187 -36.63 -19.45 -19.43
CA SER A 187 -36.82 -20.11 -18.13
C SER A 187 -35.57 -19.95 -17.26
N THR A 188 -35.75 -19.95 -15.93
CA THR A 188 -34.63 -19.93 -14.97
C THR A 188 -33.64 -21.06 -15.25
N SER A 189 -34.11 -22.27 -15.61
CA SER A 189 -33.25 -23.39 -15.98
C SER A 189 -32.48 -23.13 -17.28
N GLY A 190 -33.09 -22.48 -18.27
CA GLY A 190 -32.46 -22.15 -19.55
C GLY A 190 -31.37 -21.07 -19.40
N MET A 191 -31.65 -20.02 -18.62
CA MET A 191 -30.66 -18.98 -18.32
C MET A 191 -29.45 -19.55 -17.55
N ASN A 192 -29.71 -20.36 -16.51
CA ASN A 192 -28.63 -20.99 -15.76
C ASN A 192 -27.82 -21.98 -16.62
N ALA A 193 -28.48 -22.79 -17.45
CA ALA A 193 -27.80 -23.72 -18.36
C ALA A 193 -26.91 -22.99 -19.38
N MET A 194 -27.37 -21.85 -19.92
CA MET A 194 -26.56 -20.99 -20.76
C MET A 194 -25.33 -20.48 -20.03
N LEU A 195 -25.47 -19.93 -18.80
CA LEU A 195 -24.37 -19.43 -18.00
C LEU A 195 -23.40 -20.54 -17.59
N ASP A 196 -23.91 -21.74 -17.24
CA ASP A 196 -23.07 -22.89 -16.90
C ASP A 196 -22.18 -23.33 -18.08
N GLN A 197 -22.71 -23.30 -19.30
CA GLN A 197 -21.91 -23.54 -20.51
C GLN A 197 -20.94 -22.38 -20.80
N ALA A 198 -21.35 -21.12 -20.54
CA ALA A 198 -20.51 -19.94 -20.74
C ALA A 198 -19.30 -19.93 -19.81
N LYS A 199 -19.42 -20.40 -18.58
CA LYS A 199 -18.30 -20.54 -17.61
C LYS A 199 -17.10 -21.29 -18.17
N ALA A 200 -17.33 -22.27 -19.07
CA ALA A 200 -16.27 -23.09 -19.65
C ALA A 200 -15.76 -22.56 -21.00
N ALA A 201 -16.34 -21.47 -21.49
CA ALA A 201 -15.97 -20.93 -22.81
C ALA A 201 -14.57 -20.29 -22.79
N PRO A 202 -13.80 -20.45 -23.89
CA PRO A 202 -12.52 -19.74 -24.03
C PRO A 202 -12.69 -18.23 -23.85
N GLY A 203 -11.81 -17.61 -23.06
CA GLY A 203 -11.83 -16.18 -22.76
C GLY A 203 -12.79 -15.73 -21.66
N MET A 204 -13.73 -16.61 -21.22
CA MET A 204 -14.59 -16.30 -20.06
C MET A 204 -13.94 -16.63 -18.72
N VAL A 205 -13.11 -17.67 -18.68
CA VAL A 205 -12.43 -18.08 -17.45
C VAL A 205 -11.24 -17.15 -17.17
N MET A 206 -11.19 -16.66 -15.95
CA MET A 206 -10.04 -15.93 -15.40
C MET A 206 -9.62 -16.61 -14.11
N HIS A 207 -8.36 -17.04 -14.03
CA HIS A 207 -7.87 -17.72 -12.82
C HIS A 207 -7.58 -16.70 -11.71
N ALA A 208 -8.00 -17.01 -10.48
CA ALA A 208 -7.81 -16.14 -9.31
C ALA A 208 -6.36 -15.69 -9.10
N PHE A 209 -5.37 -16.56 -9.37
CA PHE A 209 -3.94 -16.22 -9.25
C PHE A 209 -3.43 -15.24 -10.33
N THR A 210 -4.21 -14.98 -11.38
CA THR A 210 -3.86 -13.98 -12.41
C THR A 210 -4.40 -12.60 -12.11
N LEU A 211 -5.32 -12.49 -11.13
CA LEU A 211 -5.84 -11.20 -10.67
C LEU A 211 -4.77 -10.45 -9.87
N ASP A 212 -4.58 -9.18 -10.23
CA ASP A 212 -3.63 -8.27 -9.55
C ASP A 212 -2.19 -8.81 -9.44
N ALA A 213 -1.80 -9.71 -10.37
CA ALA A 213 -0.55 -10.47 -10.28
C ALA A 213 0.72 -9.63 -10.55
N ASP A 214 0.62 -8.52 -11.29
CA ASP A 214 1.76 -7.65 -11.57
C ASP A 214 1.98 -6.68 -10.40
N PRO A 215 3.09 -6.80 -9.65
CA PRO A 215 3.37 -5.94 -8.50
C PRO A 215 3.67 -4.48 -8.89
N TYR A 216 4.01 -4.21 -10.14
CA TYR A 216 4.35 -2.88 -10.63
C TYR A 216 3.18 -2.18 -11.33
N ALA A 217 2.10 -2.88 -11.62
CA ALA A 217 0.91 -2.32 -12.23
C ALA A 217 -0.05 -1.78 -11.18
N LEU A 218 -0.36 -0.49 -11.20
CA LEU A 218 -1.36 0.16 -10.35
C LEU A 218 -2.61 0.47 -11.16
N CYS A 219 -3.70 -0.23 -10.89
CA CYS A 219 -4.98 0.06 -11.51
C CYS A 219 -5.63 1.29 -10.87
N THR A 220 -6.12 2.18 -11.71
CA THR A 220 -6.79 3.42 -11.35
C THR A 220 -8.04 3.62 -12.20
N PRO A 221 -8.97 4.50 -11.84
CA PRO A 221 -10.12 4.84 -12.69
C PRO A 221 -9.74 5.34 -14.09
N GLY A 222 -8.54 5.91 -14.24
CA GLY A 222 -8.02 6.38 -15.54
C GLY A 222 -7.23 5.34 -16.34
N GLY A 223 -7.04 4.13 -15.80
CA GLY A 223 -6.27 3.06 -16.43
C GLY A 223 -5.19 2.48 -15.54
N VAL A 224 -4.32 1.67 -16.12
CA VAL A 224 -3.25 0.96 -15.39
C VAL A 224 -1.93 1.68 -15.56
N VAL A 225 -1.35 2.10 -14.45
CA VAL A 225 -0.04 2.77 -14.38
C VAL A 225 1.07 1.75 -14.15
N ASP A 226 2.09 1.72 -14.98
CA ASP A 226 3.35 1.03 -14.67
C ASP A 226 4.20 1.93 -13.76
N LEU A 227 4.37 1.52 -12.50
CA LEU A 227 5.06 2.30 -11.46
C LEU A 227 6.56 2.47 -11.67
N ARG A 228 7.17 1.68 -12.59
CA ARG A 228 8.60 1.80 -12.93
C ARG A 228 8.83 2.90 -13.95
N THR A 229 7.87 3.12 -14.84
CA THR A 229 8.00 4.04 -15.97
C THR A 229 7.08 5.25 -15.87
N GLY A 230 5.98 5.15 -15.12
CA GLY A 230 4.90 6.13 -15.10
C GLY A 230 3.99 6.07 -16.34
N LEU A 231 4.15 5.07 -17.20
CA LEU A 231 3.29 4.90 -18.37
C LEU A 231 1.89 4.45 -17.94
N VAL A 232 0.88 5.06 -18.54
CA VAL A 232 -0.53 4.72 -18.32
C VAL A 232 -1.06 3.97 -19.54
N ARG A 233 -1.66 2.81 -19.31
CA ARG A 233 -2.43 2.07 -20.31
C ARG A 233 -3.91 2.33 -20.08
N PRO A 234 -4.70 2.64 -21.11
CA PRO A 234 -6.14 2.82 -20.97
C PRO A 234 -6.81 1.52 -20.46
N PRO A 235 -8.00 1.62 -19.83
CA PRO A 235 -8.75 0.46 -19.41
C PRO A 235 -9.13 -0.43 -20.61
N ASP A 236 -8.90 -1.74 -20.49
CA ASP A 236 -9.28 -2.73 -21.50
C ASP A 236 -9.70 -4.05 -20.84
N PRO A 237 -11.00 -4.43 -20.90
CA PRO A 237 -11.50 -5.66 -20.28
C PRO A 237 -10.94 -6.95 -20.91
N ARG A 238 -10.34 -6.88 -22.09
CA ARG A 238 -9.80 -8.06 -22.78
C ARG A 238 -8.44 -8.47 -22.26
N THR A 239 -7.62 -7.50 -21.91
CA THR A 239 -6.22 -7.73 -21.49
C THR A 239 -6.00 -7.52 -20.00
N GLN A 240 -6.82 -6.69 -19.38
CA GLN A 240 -6.66 -6.28 -17.99
C GLN A 240 -7.22 -7.32 -17.01
N LYS A 241 -6.46 -7.61 -15.95
CA LYS A 241 -6.80 -8.59 -14.91
C LYS A 241 -6.67 -7.98 -13.50
N HIS A 242 -7.14 -6.75 -13.35
CA HIS A 242 -7.13 -6.06 -12.06
C HIS A 242 -8.52 -6.12 -11.42
N SER A 243 -8.56 -6.52 -10.15
CA SER A 243 -9.78 -6.51 -9.34
C SER A 243 -9.77 -5.39 -8.29
N ARG A 244 -8.64 -4.71 -8.11
CA ARG A 244 -8.44 -3.61 -7.17
C ARG A 244 -8.17 -2.33 -7.94
N SER A 245 -8.53 -1.19 -7.32
CA SER A 245 -8.29 0.13 -7.89
C SER A 245 -8.01 1.16 -6.81
N THR A 246 -7.28 2.20 -7.17
CA THR A 246 -7.24 3.45 -6.39
C THR A 246 -8.58 4.18 -6.51
N THR A 247 -8.83 5.15 -5.64
CA THR A 247 -10.08 5.93 -5.65
C THR A 247 -10.09 7.00 -6.75
N VAL A 248 -8.93 7.48 -7.15
CA VAL A 248 -8.75 8.51 -8.18
C VAL A 248 -7.69 8.09 -9.19
N ALA A 249 -7.73 8.69 -10.39
CA ALA A 249 -6.64 8.59 -11.35
C ALA A 249 -5.52 9.60 -11.01
N PRO A 250 -4.24 9.31 -11.28
CA PRO A 250 -3.18 10.27 -11.13
C PRO A 250 -3.29 11.35 -12.21
N VAL A 251 -3.25 12.61 -11.80
CA VAL A 251 -3.27 13.77 -12.71
C VAL A 251 -2.15 14.73 -12.31
N GLU A 252 -1.42 15.21 -13.28
CA GLU A 252 -0.39 16.22 -13.07
C GLU A 252 -1.06 17.57 -12.76
N MET A 253 -1.04 17.96 -11.49
CA MET A 253 -1.63 19.20 -11.00
C MET A 253 -0.86 19.72 -9.78
N ALA A 254 -0.96 21.01 -9.50
CA ALA A 254 -0.39 21.59 -8.30
C ALA A 254 -1.08 21.06 -7.03
N THR A 255 -0.28 20.77 -6.00
CA THR A 255 -0.73 20.26 -4.71
C THR A 255 -0.20 21.12 -3.55
N PRO A 256 -0.54 22.42 -3.50
CA PRO A 256 0.04 23.35 -2.53
C PRO A 256 -0.33 23.02 -1.09
N ARG A 257 -1.53 22.48 -0.82
CA ARG A 257 -1.94 22.08 0.53
C ARG A 257 -1.20 20.84 1.01
N TRP A 258 -0.95 19.88 0.11
CA TRP A 258 -0.16 18.69 0.40
C TRP A 258 1.27 19.05 0.77
N PHE A 259 1.93 19.88 -0.04
CA PHE A 259 3.29 20.33 0.26
C PHE A 259 3.35 21.14 1.54
N ARG A 260 2.41 22.05 1.76
CA ARG A 260 2.32 22.79 3.04
C ARG A 260 2.17 21.85 4.23
N PHE A 261 1.33 20.83 4.12
CA PHE A 261 1.18 19.81 5.18
C PHE A 261 2.51 19.10 5.47
N LEU A 262 3.25 18.71 4.44
CA LEU A 262 4.56 18.06 4.61
C LEU A 262 5.59 19.03 5.24
N GLU A 263 5.63 20.28 4.79
CA GLU A 263 6.52 21.32 5.31
C GLU A 263 6.18 21.72 6.75
N ASP A 264 4.91 21.86 7.09
CA ASP A 264 4.48 22.13 8.47
C ASP A 264 4.82 20.95 9.40
N THR A 265 4.81 19.73 8.90
CA THR A 265 5.11 18.51 9.66
C THR A 265 6.61 18.30 9.84
N PHE A 266 7.42 18.46 8.80
CA PHE A 266 8.84 18.10 8.81
C PHE A 266 9.79 19.32 8.75
N GLY A 267 9.31 20.43 8.29
CA GLY A 267 10.07 21.67 8.14
C GLY A 267 10.51 21.95 6.71
N THR A 268 10.95 23.22 6.51
CA THR A 268 11.47 23.73 5.25
C THR A 268 13.00 23.81 5.23
N ASP A 269 13.65 23.46 6.35
CA ASP A 269 15.10 23.37 6.48
C ASP A 269 15.68 22.16 5.70
N PRO A 270 16.99 22.03 5.55
CA PRO A 270 17.60 20.92 4.82
C PRO A 270 17.19 19.55 5.34
N ALA A 271 17.08 19.36 6.66
CA ALA A 271 16.69 18.09 7.26
C ALA A 271 15.21 17.75 6.98
N GLY A 272 14.33 18.76 7.01
CA GLY A 272 12.92 18.60 6.65
C GLY A 272 12.76 18.23 5.18
N ARG A 273 13.48 18.87 4.28
CA ARG A 273 13.47 18.53 2.84
C ARG A 273 13.98 17.11 2.58
N GLU A 274 15.05 16.69 3.27
CA GLU A 274 15.58 15.32 3.17
C GLU A 274 14.54 14.28 3.66
N MET A 275 13.80 14.59 4.73
CA MET A 275 12.72 13.75 5.23
C MET A 275 11.56 13.65 4.21
N ILE A 276 11.13 14.76 3.63
CA ILE A 276 10.09 14.79 2.59
C ILE A 276 10.53 13.98 1.37
N ASP A 277 11.78 14.10 0.96
CA ASP A 277 12.38 13.34 -0.12
C ASP A 277 12.42 11.83 0.14
N PHE A 278 12.80 11.44 1.35
CA PHE A 278 12.73 10.05 1.80
C PHE A 278 11.28 9.52 1.78
N LEU A 279 10.33 10.30 2.32
CA LEU A 279 8.91 9.93 2.31
C LEU A 279 8.35 9.80 0.90
N HIS A 280 8.76 10.65 -0.03
CA HIS A 280 8.38 10.55 -1.44
C HIS A 280 8.75 9.18 -2.03
N ARG A 281 9.99 8.71 -1.81
CA ARG A 281 10.44 7.39 -2.27
C ARG A 281 9.80 6.26 -1.48
N CYS A 282 9.67 6.38 -0.17
CA CYS A 282 9.12 5.35 0.71
C CYS A 282 7.61 5.13 0.47
N LEU A 283 6.83 6.19 0.33
CA LEU A 283 5.40 6.12 -0.02
C LEU A 283 5.24 5.65 -1.47
N GLY A 284 6.06 6.13 -2.40
CA GLY A 284 6.10 5.65 -3.78
C GLY A 284 6.40 4.15 -3.89
N TYR A 285 7.38 3.64 -3.14
CA TYR A 285 7.61 2.20 -3.01
C TYR A 285 6.37 1.48 -2.45
N SER A 286 5.71 2.09 -1.45
CA SER A 286 4.58 1.47 -0.75
C SER A 286 3.34 1.29 -1.63
N ILE A 287 3.13 2.12 -2.66
CA ILE A 287 2.00 1.92 -3.59
C ILE A 287 2.24 0.79 -4.59
N SER A 288 3.43 0.20 -4.67
CA SER A 288 3.72 -0.99 -5.47
C SER A 288 3.35 -2.28 -4.75
N GLY A 289 3.37 -3.41 -5.44
CA GLY A 289 3.28 -4.76 -4.84
C GLY A 289 4.64 -5.37 -4.55
N ASP A 290 5.76 -4.65 -4.80
CA ASP A 290 7.10 -5.12 -4.48
C ASP A 290 7.35 -5.07 -2.97
N VAL A 291 7.92 -6.14 -2.42
CA VAL A 291 8.28 -6.27 -0.99
C VAL A 291 9.78 -6.48 -0.78
N GLY A 292 10.59 -6.29 -1.82
CA GLY A 292 12.03 -6.58 -1.82
C GLY A 292 12.84 -5.76 -0.81
N ALA A 293 12.44 -4.53 -0.50
CA ALA A 293 13.11 -3.69 0.49
C ALA A 293 12.96 -4.23 1.93
N GLN A 294 11.94 -5.04 2.20
CA GLN A 294 11.69 -5.65 3.51
C GLN A 294 11.68 -4.64 4.67
N ILE A 295 11.11 -3.45 4.48
CA ILE A 295 11.05 -2.42 5.51
C ILE A 295 9.65 -2.29 6.11
N MET A 296 9.61 -1.79 7.35
CA MET A 296 8.40 -1.33 8.02
C MET A 296 8.63 0.11 8.54
N PRO A 297 8.02 1.11 7.91
CA PRO A 297 7.99 2.47 8.46
C PRO A 297 7.15 2.52 9.74
N PHE A 298 7.69 3.16 10.78
CA PHE A 298 7.02 3.40 12.04
C PHE A 298 6.94 4.90 12.31
N LEU A 299 5.75 5.48 12.16
CA LEU A 299 5.49 6.89 12.44
C LEU A 299 5.34 7.07 13.95
N TYR A 300 6.30 7.72 14.59
CA TYR A 300 6.37 7.89 16.03
C TYR A 300 6.33 9.36 16.45
N GLY A 301 5.59 9.67 17.51
CA GLY A 301 5.55 11.01 18.12
C GLY A 301 4.35 11.22 19.05
N LYS A 302 4.40 12.29 19.85
CA LYS A 302 3.52 12.53 21.01
C LYS A 302 2.05 12.89 20.69
N GLY A 303 1.62 12.86 19.45
CA GLY A 303 0.26 13.25 19.04
C GLY A 303 0.17 14.67 18.46
N LYS A 304 -0.94 14.99 17.78
CA LYS A 304 -1.21 16.29 17.12
C LYS A 304 -0.10 16.77 16.16
N ASN A 305 0.51 15.85 15.43
CA ASN A 305 1.71 16.08 14.61
C ASN A 305 1.61 15.54 13.17
N GLY A 306 0.40 15.31 12.67
CA GLY A 306 0.16 14.93 11.28
C GLY A 306 0.31 13.45 10.91
N LYS A 307 0.73 12.56 11.82
CA LYS A 307 0.89 11.11 11.55
C LYS A 307 -0.36 10.47 10.97
N SER A 308 -1.51 10.64 11.63
CA SER A 308 -2.79 10.07 11.18
C SER A 308 -3.21 10.67 9.84
N VAL A 309 -3.06 11.98 9.66
CA VAL A 309 -3.40 12.66 8.39
C VAL A 309 -2.64 12.03 7.22
N LEU A 310 -1.33 11.79 7.36
CA LEU A 310 -0.51 11.17 6.31
C LEU A 310 -1.06 9.81 5.90
N LEU A 311 -1.35 8.95 6.89
CA LEU A 311 -1.81 7.59 6.62
C LEU A 311 -3.27 7.54 6.18
N ASP A 312 -4.13 8.43 6.69
CA ASP A 312 -5.53 8.54 6.26
C ASP A 312 -5.63 8.98 4.79
N VAL A 313 -4.75 9.90 4.34
CA VAL A 313 -4.63 10.26 2.91
C VAL A 313 -4.25 9.03 2.09
N MET A 314 -3.27 8.23 2.55
CA MET A 314 -2.87 7.02 1.86
C MET A 314 -3.99 5.97 1.78
N LEU A 315 -4.73 5.74 2.88
CA LEU A 315 -5.87 4.83 2.89
C LEU A 315 -6.95 5.27 1.90
N GLN A 316 -7.31 6.55 1.92
CA GLN A 316 -8.36 7.09 1.07
C GLN A 316 -7.96 7.05 -0.43
N LEU A 317 -6.72 7.39 -0.78
CA LEU A 317 -6.25 7.39 -2.17
C LEU A 317 -6.08 5.98 -2.72
N MET A 318 -5.52 5.08 -1.93
CA MET A 318 -5.20 3.74 -2.38
C MET A 318 -6.41 2.81 -2.51
N GLY A 319 -7.55 3.16 -1.92
CA GLY A 319 -8.79 2.42 -2.05
C GLY A 319 -8.62 0.93 -1.74
N ASP A 320 -8.94 0.06 -2.70
CA ASP A 320 -8.85 -1.40 -2.49
C ASP A 320 -7.43 -1.93 -2.21
N TYR A 321 -6.39 -1.13 -2.49
CA TYR A 321 -5.00 -1.52 -2.23
C TYR A 321 -4.54 -1.25 -0.80
N ALA A 322 -5.31 -0.51 0.01
CA ALA A 322 -4.95 -0.20 1.39
C ALA A 322 -6.02 -0.68 2.38
N ASP A 323 -5.60 -0.96 3.60
CA ASP A 323 -6.50 -1.33 4.68
C ASP A 323 -5.87 -1.08 6.05
N ALA A 324 -6.70 -1.07 7.11
CA ALA A 324 -6.25 -1.02 8.48
C ALA A 324 -6.25 -2.43 9.09
N ALA A 325 -5.15 -2.81 9.73
CA ALA A 325 -5.07 -4.07 10.46
C ALA A 325 -5.86 -4.00 11.78
N PRO A 326 -6.34 -5.15 12.30
CA PRO A 326 -6.95 -5.19 13.62
C PRO A 326 -6.01 -4.70 14.72
N PRO A 327 -6.55 -4.16 15.83
CA PRO A 327 -5.74 -3.70 16.97
C PRO A 327 -4.75 -4.76 17.47
N GLY A 328 -3.51 -4.33 17.74
CA GLY A 328 -2.46 -5.23 18.21
C GLY A 328 -2.07 -6.32 17.19
N PHE A 329 -2.20 -6.06 15.90
CA PHE A 329 -1.92 -7.03 14.83
C PHE A 329 -0.47 -7.55 14.83
N LEU A 330 0.49 -6.70 15.21
CA LEU A 330 1.92 -7.04 15.30
C LEU A 330 2.39 -7.33 16.71
N MET A 331 1.48 -7.25 17.69
CA MET A 331 1.84 -7.41 19.10
C MET A 331 1.74 -8.87 19.54
N ALA A 332 2.59 -9.27 20.47
CA ALA A 332 2.54 -10.57 21.09
C ALA A 332 1.21 -10.73 21.86
N LYS A 333 0.50 -11.81 21.60
CA LYS A 333 -0.78 -12.15 22.21
C LYS A 333 -0.66 -13.47 22.95
N ALA A 334 -1.46 -13.67 24.01
CA ALA A 334 -1.53 -14.93 24.73
C ALA A 334 -2.03 -16.11 23.87
N PHE A 335 -2.80 -15.81 22.82
CA PHE A 335 -3.30 -16.79 21.86
C PHE A 335 -2.99 -16.32 20.43
N ASP A 336 -2.68 -17.28 19.57
CA ASP A 336 -2.45 -17.01 18.15
C ASP A 336 -3.68 -16.35 17.53
N GLY A 337 -3.43 -15.32 16.68
CA GLY A 337 -4.48 -14.65 15.93
C GLY A 337 -5.17 -15.60 14.95
N HIS A 338 -6.42 -15.28 14.61
CA HIS A 338 -7.18 -16.14 13.67
C HIS A 338 -6.55 -16.07 12.27
N PRO A 339 -6.44 -17.21 11.53
CA PRO A 339 -5.88 -17.22 10.16
C PRO A 339 -6.61 -16.33 9.15
N THR A 340 -7.82 -15.87 9.46
CA THR A 340 -8.61 -14.93 8.64
C THR A 340 -7.97 -13.56 8.57
N ASP A 341 -7.31 -13.08 9.65
CA ASP A 341 -6.63 -11.78 9.66
C ASP A 341 -5.53 -11.70 8.58
N LEU A 342 -4.89 -12.84 8.31
CA LEU A 342 -3.88 -12.94 7.26
C LEU A 342 -4.49 -12.98 5.85
N ALA A 343 -5.72 -13.46 5.71
CA ALA A 343 -6.38 -13.53 4.41
C ALA A 343 -6.76 -12.14 3.86
N GLU A 344 -6.98 -11.17 4.73
CA GLU A 344 -7.29 -9.78 4.36
C GLU A 344 -6.08 -9.03 3.78
N LEU A 345 -4.87 -9.50 4.06
CA LEU A 345 -3.64 -8.95 3.47
C LEU A 345 -3.49 -9.27 1.97
N HIS A 346 -4.22 -10.28 1.47
CA HIS A 346 -4.09 -10.74 0.10
C HIS A 346 -4.40 -9.63 -0.90
N GLY A 347 -3.42 -9.26 -1.74
CA GLY A 347 -3.52 -8.24 -2.77
C GLY A 347 -3.51 -6.79 -2.25
N ARG A 348 -3.40 -6.55 -0.93
CA ARG A 348 -3.18 -5.22 -0.38
C ARG A 348 -1.73 -4.79 -0.61
N ARG A 349 -1.49 -3.47 -0.63
CA ARG A 349 -0.16 -2.86 -0.78
C ARG A 349 0.26 -2.06 0.46
N ILE A 350 -0.69 -1.46 1.14
CA ILE A 350 -0.48 -0.71 2.37
C ILE A 350 -1.41 -1.26 3.45
N ILE A 351 -0.83 -1.65 4.57
CA ILE A 351 -1.56 -2.07 5.77
C ILE A 351 -1.16 -1.16 6.91
N LEU A 352 -2.12 -0.42 7.41
CA LEU A 352 -1.95 0.45 8.56
C LEU A 352 -2.12 -0.35 9.86
N CYS A 353 -1.08 -0.38 10.68
CA CYS A 353 -1.10 -0.93 12.03
C CYS A 353 -1.10 0.23 13.03
N SER A 354 -2.10 0.29 13.91
CA SER A 354 -2.27 1.35 14.90
C SER A 354 -2.63 0.79 16.28
N GLU A 355 -2.99 1.67 17.20
CA GLU A 355 -3.46 1.33 18.55
C GLU A 355 -2.42 0.59 19.42
N LEU A 356 -1.25 1.22 19.54
CA LEU A 356 -0.22 0.76 20.46
C LEU A 356 -0.51 1.24 21.88
N LYS A 357 -0.47 0.31 22.84
CA LYS A 357 -0.61 0.60 24.28
C LYS A 357 0.75 0.66 24.95
N PRO A 358 0.88 1.40 26.06
CA PRO A 358 2.06 1.28 26.91
C PRO A 358 2.27 -0.18 27.35
N GLY A 359 3.50 -0.68 27.23
CA GLY A 359 3.84 -2.07 27.57
C GLY A 359 3.50 -3.11 26.51
N ASP A 360 2.96 -2.71 25.35
CA ASP A 360 2.82 -3.63 24.21
C ASP A 360 4.21 -4.14 23.77
N ARG A 361 4.25 -5.41 23.36
CA ARG A 361 5.48 -6.08 22.92
C ARG A 361 5.30 -6.62 21.51
N PHE A 362 6.31 -6.48 20.65
CA PHE A 362 6.27 -7.06 19.32
C PHE A 362 6.26 -8.59 19.33
N ASP A 363 5.42 -9.19 18.49
CA ASP A 363 5.64 -10.54 17.99
C ASP A 363 6.70 -10.49 16.88
N GLU A 364 7.95 -10.70 17.25
CA GLU A 364 9.08 -10.64 16.32
C GLU A 364 9.02 -11.69 15.21
N GLY A 365 8.42 -12.87 15.51
CA GLY A 365 8.21 -13.93 14.52
C GLY A 365 7.24 -13.47 13.43
N ARG A 366 6.07 -12.97 13.84
CA ARG A 366 5.05 -12.42 12.97
C ARG A 366 5.54 -11.20 12.19
N PHE A 367 6.25 -10.29 12.84
CA PHE A 367 6.89 -9.16 12.20
C PHE A 367 7.83 -9.59 11.05
N LYS A 368 8.72 -10.55 11.31
CA LYS A 368 9.68 -11.08 10.32
C LYS A 368 8.96 -11.81 9.18
N GLN A 369 7.92 -12.59 9.50
CA GLN A 369 7.10 -13.29 8.51
C GLN A 369 6.40 -12.32 7.55
N LEU A 370 5.73 -11.28 8.10
CA LEU A 370 4.91 -10.35 7.32
C LEU A 370 5.73 -9.32 6.53
N THR A 371 6.99 -9.10 6.90
CA THR A 371 7.93 -8.22 6.18
C THR A 371 8.95 -8.98 5.33
N GLY A 372 8.95 -10.32 5.35
CA GLY A 372 9.98 -11.15 4.75
C GLY A 372 9.83 -11.42 3.25
N GLY A 373 8.63 -11.35 2.72
CA GLY A 373 8.34 -11.69 1.32
C GLY A 373 8.04 -13.18 1.07
N ASP A 374 8.12 -14.03 2.09
CA ASP A 374 7.76 -15.45 2.00
C ASP A 374 6.25 -15.64 1.81
N LYS A 375 5.85 -16.76 1.17
CA LYS A 375 4.44 -17.08 0.98
C LYS A 375 3.71 -17.21 2.32
N ILE A 376 2.59 -16.53 2.42
CA ILE A 376 1.73 -16.54 3.59
C ILE A 376 0.61 -17.54 3.37
N LYS A 377 0.41 -18.45 4.35
CA LYS A 377 -0.72 -19.36 4.39
C LYS A 377 -1.85 -18.74 5.21
N ALA A 378 -3.02 -18.60 4.59
CA ALA A 378 -4.19 -17.96 5.18
C ALA A 378 -5.47 -18.79 4.92
N ARG A 379 -6.55 -18.41 5.58
CA ARG A 379 -7.85 -19.06 5.41
C ARG A 379 -8.96 -18.03 5.49
N ARG A 380 -9.86 -18.00 4.52
CA ARG A 380 -11.11 -17.23 4.64
C ARG A 380 -12.13 -18.01 5.47
N MET A 381 -13.10 -17.29 6.05
CA MET A 381 -14.15 -17.89 6.85
C MET A 381 -14.90 -18.96 6.02
N ARG A 382 -15.03 -20.18 6.56
CA ARG A 382 -15.72 -21.32 5.92
C ARG A 382 -15.13 -21.74 4.56
N GLN A 383 -13.90 -21.39 4.26
CA GLN A 383 -13.19 -21.81 3.04
C GLN A 383 -11.92 -22.58 3.38
N ASP A 384 -11.32 -23.23 2.39
CA ASP A 384 -10.07 -23.94 2.52
C ASP A 384 -8.89 -22.99 2.68
N PHE A 385 -7.76 -23.54 3.17
CA PHE A 385 -6.51 -22.78 3.21
C PHE A 385 -5.99 -22.49 1.81
N PHE A 386 -5.48 -21.29 1.63
CA PHE A 386 -4.75 -20.87 0.44
C PHE A 386 -3.43 -20.21 0.82
N SER A 387 -2.51 -20.15 -0.14
CA SER A 387 -1.23 -19.47 0.03
C SER A 387 -1.09 -18.37 -1.00
N PHE A 388 -0.55 -17.22 -0.59
CA PHE A 388 -0.32 -16.09 -1.49
C PHE A 388 1.06 -15.47 -1.23
N THR A 389 1.63 -14.86 -2.27
CA THR A 389 2.83 -14.03 -2.15
C THR A 389 2.41 -12.66 -1.62
N PRO A 390 3.03 -12.15 -0.55
CA PRO A 390 2.70 -10.83 -0.01
C PRO A 390 3.04 -9.72 -1.01
N THR A 391 2.17 -8.71 -1.05
CA THR A 391 2.36 -7.48 -1.83
C THR A 391 2.29 -6.24 -0.94
N HIS A 392 2.02 -6.44 0.35
CA HIS A 392 1.78 -5.38 1.32
C HIS A 392 3.07 -4.90 2.00
N LYS A 393 3.08 -3.63 2.36
CA LYS A 393 3.99 -3.02 3.32
C LYS A 393 3.18 -2.64 4.55
N LEU A 394 3.73 -2.98 5.72
CA LEU A 394 3.15 -2.59 7.00
C LEU A 394 3.62 -1.19 7.35
N TRP A 395 2.71 -0.31 7.73
CA TRP A 395 2.98 1.00 8.26
C TRP A 395 2.48 1.05 9.70
N LEU A 396 3.39 1.28 10.64
CA LEU A 396 3.03 1.35 12.06
C LEU A 396 2.84 2.81 12.48
N LEU A 397 1.78 3.06 13.24
CA LEU A 397 1.47 4.35 13.84
C LEU A 397 1.45 4.22 15.36
N GLY A 398 2.20 5.05 16.08
CA GLY A 398 2.17 4.99 17.53
C GLY A 398 2.68 6.22 18.24
N ASN A 399 2.20 6.39 19.49
CA ASN A 399 2.69 7.36 20.45
C ASN A 399 3.60 6.69 21.51
N HIS A 400 3.64 5.36 21.52
CA HIS A 400 4.47 4.53 22.35
C HIS A 400 5.32 3.62 21.49
N ARG A 401 6.49 3.26 21.98
CA ARG A 401 7.39 2.28 21.34
C ARG A 401 7.12 0.94 22.00
N PRO A 402 6.67 -0.09 21.24
CA PRO A 402 6.50 -1.43 21.79
C PRO A 402 7.84 -2.05 22.21
N GLU A 403 7.84 -2.83 23.28
CA GLU A 403 9.01 -3.57 23.70
C GLU A 403 9.48 -4.58 22.66
N VAL A 404 10.80 -4.78 22.57
CA VAL A 404 11.44 -5.75 21.68
C VAL A 404 12.29 -6.70 22.52
N ASN A 405 11.97 -8.00 22.51
CA ASN A 405 12.64 -8.97 23.40
C ASN A 405 14.10 -9.27 23.03
N SER A 406 14.34 -9.56 21.76
CA SER A 406 15.67 -9.95 21.28
C SER A 406 16.19 -9.05 20.17
N GLY A 407 15.26 -8.42 19.48
CA GLY A 407 15.51 -7.44 18.44
C GLY A 407 16.40 -7.88 17.30
N GLY A 408 17.40 -8.57 17.46
CA GLY A 408 18.40 -9.06 16.51
C GLY A 408 18.53 -8.29 15.17
N PHE A 409 19.62 -8.40 14.47
CA PHE A 409 19.85 -7.70 13.19
C PHE A 409 18.67 -7.83 12.20
N ALA A 410 18.04 -9.01 12.14
CA ALA A 410 16.93 -9.26 11.20
C ALA A 410 15.66 -8.44 11.50
N PHE A 411 15.44 -8.01 12.74
CA PHE A 411 14.34 -7.13 13.13
C PHE A 411 14.71 -5.67 12.81
N TRP A 412 15.83 -5.19 13.34
CA TRP A 412 16.21 -3.78 13.27
C TRP A 412 16.52 -3.31 11.84
N ARG A 413 17.10 -4.15 10.97
CA ARG A 413 17.33 -3.78 9.58
C ARG A 413 16.04 -3.47 8.81
N ARG A 414 14.88 -3.94 9.30
CA ARG A 414 13.57 -3.70 8.68
C ARG A 414 12.89 -2.46 9.24
N MET A 415 13.15 -2.09 10.45
CA MET A 415 12.53 -0.94 11.12
C MET A 415 13.03 0.38 10.52
N ARG A 416 12.10 1.32 10.29
CA ARG A 416 12.39 2.71 9.95
C ARG A 416 11.56 3.60 10.87
N LEU A 417 12.12 4.00 12.01
CA LEU A 417 11.44 4.88 12.95
C LEU A 417 11.48 6.32 12.41
N ILE A 418 10.34 6.81 11.96
CA ILE A 418 10.18 8.15 11.39
C ILE A 418 9.67 9.08 12.49
N PRO A 419 10.50 10.01 12.99
CA PRO A 419 10.12 10.91 14.07
C PRO A 419 9.19 12.02 13.58
N PHE A 420 8.04 12.19 14.25
CA PHE A 420 7.11 13.29 14.09
C PHE A 420 7.19 14.18 15.32
N GLU A 421 8.13 15.11 15.32
CA GLU A 421 8.48 15.92 16.51
C GLU A 421 7.72 17.24 16.56
N ARG A 422 7.34 17.80 15.39
CA ARG A 422 6.64 19.09 15.32
C ARG A 422 5.17 18.91 15.66
N VAL A 423 4.70 19.68 16.63
CA VAL A 423 3.28 19.73 17.02
C VAL A 423 2.60 20.84 16.23
N VAL A 424 1.50 20.51 15.57
CA VAL A 424 0.68 21.51 14.87
C VAL A 424 0.00 22.40 15.90
N ALA A 425 0.22 23.71 15.81
CA ALA A 425 -0.40 24.68 16.68
C ALA A 425 -1.95 24.66 16.49
N GLU A 426 -2.70 24.87 17.57
CA GLU A 426 -4.17 24.72 17.54
C GLU A 426 -4.86 25.68 16.57
N ASP A 427 -4.29 26.86 16.35
CA ASP A 427 -4.75 27.88 15.39
C ASP A 427 -4.49 27.49 13.92
N ARG A 428 -3.64 26.51 13.68
CA ARG A 428 -3.33 25.96 12.34
C ARG A 428 -4.00 24.61 12.07
N LYS A 429 -4.69 24.08 13.05
CA LYS A 429 -5.39 22.80 12.91
C LYS A 429 -6.55 22.93 11.91
N ILE A 430 -6.57 22.04 10.94
CA ILE A 430 -7.67 21.91 9.98
C ILE A 430 -8.35 20.59 10.27
N ASP A 431 -9.64 20.66 10.61
CA ASP A 431 -10.45 19.46 10.83
C ASP A 431 -10.66 18.71 9.52
N ASN A 432 -10.60 17.37 9.58
CA ASN A 432 -10.74 16.51 8.41
C ASN A 432 -9.74 16.80 7.27
N LEU A 433 -8.54 17.28 7.61
CA LEU A 433 -7.52 17.66 6.61
C LEU A 433 -7.26 16.54 5.59
N ALA A 434 -7.22 15.27 6.01
CA ALA A 434 -6.99 14.15 5.09
C ALA A 434 -8.06 14.10 4.00
N SER A 435 -9.34 14.18 4.36
CA SER A 435 -10.44 14.15 3.39
C SER A 435 -10.44 15.40 2.48
N LEU A 436 -10.06 16.55 3.02
CA LEU A 436 -9.91 17.80 2.24
C LEU A 436 -8.79 17.65 1.20
N LEU A 437 -7.62 17.15 1.60
CA LEU A 437 -6.49 16.89 0.71
C LEU A 437 -6.86 15.92 -0.42
N VAL A 438 -7.58 14.85 -0.09
CA VAL A 438 -8.01 13.87 -1.09
C VAL A 438 -9.05 14.46 -2.04
N ALA A 439 -10.01 15.24 -1.53
CA ALA A 439 -11.06 15.83 -2.35
C ALA A 439 -10.54 16.91 -3.31
N GLU A 440 -9.60 17.75 -2.86
CA GLU A 440 -9.12 18.88 -3.66
C GLU A 440 -7.86 18.53 -4.48
N GLU A 441 -6.94 17.73 -3.92
CA GLU A 441 -5.62 17.48 -4.51
C GLU A 441 -5.31 15.99 -4.71
N GLY A 442 -6.26 15.08 -4.45
CA GLY A 442 -6.05 13.64 -4.50
C GLY A 442 -5.42 13.12 -5.79
N PRO A 443 -5.89 13.54 -6.98
CA PRO A 443 -5.25 13.13 -8.25
C PRO A 443 -3.80 13.58 -8.36
N GLY A 444 -3.45 14.78 -7.90
CA GLY A 444 -2.08 15.30 -7.88
C GLY A 444 -1.20 14.60 -6.85
N ILE A 445 -1.73 14.31 -5.66
CA ILE A 445 -1.02 13.53 -4.64
C ILE A 445 -0.72 12.13 -5.15
N LEU A 446 -1.67 11.48 -5.84
CA LEU A 446 -1.43 10.17 -6.45
C LEU A 446 -0.37 10.25 -7.56
N ALA A 447 -0.36 11.33 -8.37
CA ALA A 447 0.70 11.56 -9.36
C ALA A 447 2.07 11.73 -8.69
N TRP A 448 2.15 12.45 -7.58
CA TRP A 448 3.36 12.59 -6.77
C TRP A 448 3.82 11.22 -6.22
N LEU A 449 2.93 10.37 -5.74
CA LEU A 449 3.26 9.01 -5.30
C LEU A 449 3.80 8.15 -6.45
N VAL A 450 3.21 8.24 -7.64
CA VAL A 450 3.69 7.55 -8.86
C VAL A 450 5.10 8.03 -9.24
N ALA A 451 5.35 9.34 -9.16
CA ALA A 451 6.68 9.90 -9.38
C ALA A 451 7.70 9.37 -8.35
N GLY A 452 7.31 9.25 -7.08
CA GLY A 452 8.12 8.65 -6.02
C GLY A 452 8.43 7.18 -6.29
N ALA A 453 7.45 6.39 -6.76
CA ALA A 453 7.66 5.01 -7.17
C ALA A 453 8.66 4.91 -8.32
N ARG A 454 8.45 5.70 -9.37
CA ARG A 454 9.37 5.74 -10.52
C ARG A 454 10.79 6.09 -10.09
N ARG A 455 10.95 7.10 -9.23
CA ARG A 455 12.25 7.50 -8.70
C ARG A 455 12.92 6.36 -7.92
N TYR A 456 12.18 5.66 -7.07
CA TYR A 456 12.70 4.51 -6.33
C TYR A 456 13.15 3.39 -7.28
N PHE A 457 12.31 2.98 -8.24
CA PHE A 457 12.62 1.86 -9.13
C PHE A 457 13.69 2.15 -10.17
N SER A 458 13.88 3.41 -10.58
CA SER A 458 14.92 3.83 -11.52
C SER A 458 16.26 4.18 -10.85
N GLY A 459 16.26 4.40 -9.53
CA GLY A 459 17.46 4.74 -8.75
C GLY A 459 18.11 3.53 -8.09
N ASP A 460 18.84 3.80 -7.02
CA ASP A 460 19.57 2.82 -6.20
C ASP A 460 18.68 1.96 -5.29
N LYS A 461 17.38 2.25 -5.27
CA LYS A 461 16.39 1.61 -4.39
C LYS A 461 16.67 1.80 -2.90
N ASP A 462 17.33 2.89 -2.56
CA ASP A 462 17.67 3.19 -1.16
C ASP A 462 16.45 3.71 -0.37
N LEU A 463 16.17 3.03 0.73
CA LEU A 463 15.19 3.37 1.77
C LEU A 463 15.81 3.32 3.17
N THR A 464 17.11 3.60 3.27
CA THR A 464 17.79 3.70 4.57
C THR A 464 17.22 4.86 5.39
N GLY A 465 16.84 5.93 4.72
CA GLY A 465 16.29 7.14 5.32
C GLY A 465 17.35 8.16 5.73
N PRO A 466 16.93 9.40 6.03
CA PRO A 466 17.80 10.47 6.49
C PRO A 466 18.41 10.17 7.86
N GLN A 467 19.42 10.94 8.24
CA GLN A 467 20.12 10.75 9.51
C GLN A 467 19.17 10.75 10.71
N SER A 468 18.11 11.57 10.71
CA SER A 468 17.10 11.60 11.76
C SER A 468 16.36 10.26 11.93
N VAL A 469 16.03 9.56 10.83
CA VAL A 469 15.41 8.22 10.86
C VAL A 469 16.41 7.18 11.36
N GLN A 470 17.66 7.25 10.90
CA GLN A 470 18.71 6.32 11.30
C GLN A 470 19.00 6.45 12.81
N LEU A 471 19.23 7.67 13.31
CA LEU A 471 19.47 7.94 14.72
C LEU A 471 18.29 7.55 15.60
N ALA A 472 17.05 7.87 15.19
CA ALA A 472 15.86 7.48 15.95
C ALA A 472 15.70 5.95 16.02
N THR A 473 16.00 5.24 14.94
CA THR A 473 15.93 3.78 14.88
C THR A 473 17.03 3.15 15.74
N THR A 474 18.25 3.68 15.69
CA THR A 474 19.39 3.22 16.50
C THR A 474 19.13 3.47 17.99
N ALA A 475 18.70 4.66 18.37
CA ALA A 475 18.37 4.97 19.78
C ALA A 475 17.24 4.09 20.32
N TYR A 476 16.27 3.72 19.48
CA TYR A 476 15.25 2.76 19.87
C TYR A 476 15.85 1.36 20.08
N ALA A 477 16.71 0.90 19.18
CA ALA A 477 17.39 -0.38 19.32
C ALA A 477 18.27 -0.46 20.57
N GLU A 478 19.01 0.59 20.86
CA GLU A 478 19.85 0.70 22.07
C GLU A 478 19.01 0.69 23.36
N THR A 479 17.87 1.38 23.37
CA THR A 479 16.95 1.39 24.52
C THR A 479 16.42 -0.02 24.82
N GLU A 480 16.09 -0.79 23.78
CA GLU A 480 15.55 -2.15 23.90
C GLU A 480 16.63 -3.23 24.12
N ASP A 481 17.90 -2.94 23.84
CA ASP A 481 19.02 -3.87 24.09
C ASP A 481 19.49 -3.82 25.56
N SER A 482 18.62 -4.26 26.47
CA SER A 482 18.98 -4.36 27.90
C SER A 482 20.19 -5.26 28.13
N THR A 483 20.40 -6.28 27.29
CA THR A 483 21.58 -7.14 27.37
C THR A 483 22.86 -6.39 27.01
N GLY A 484 22.86 -5.65 25.91
CA GLY A 484 24.00 -4.84 25.46
C GLY A 484 24.38 -3.78 26.50
N ARG A 485 23.35 -3.08 27.05
CA ARG A 485 23.57 -2.10 28.14
C ARG A 485 24.22 -2.77 29.36
N PHE A 486 23.66 -3.90 29.84
CA PHE A 486 24.26 -4.65 30.96
C PHE A 486 25.72 -5.04 30.69
N LEU A 487 26.01 -5.51 29.46
CA LEU A 487 27.39 -5.88 29.11
C LEU A 487 28.35 -4.69 29.13
N THR A 488 27.87 -3.50 28.78
CA THR A 488 28.65 -2.26 28.81
C THR A 488 28.82 -1.74 30.25
N ASP A 489 27.76 -1.75 31.05
CA ASP A 489 27.71 -1.08 32.35
C ASP A 489 28.26 -1.97 33.48
N ALA A 490 27.99 -3.28 33.41
CA ALA A 490 28.28 -4.21 34.51
C ALA A 490 29.33 -5.29 34.18
N CYS A 491 29.88 -5.28 32.93
CA CYS A 491 30.85 -6.30 32.51
C CYS A 491 32.12 -5.67 31.96
N LYS A 492 33.23 -6.40 32.08
CA LYS A 492 34.50 -6.11 31.42
C LYS A 492 34.78 -7.19 30.38
N ILE A 493 35.03 -6.77 29.15
CA ILE A 493 35.43 -7.67 28.06
C ILE A 493 36.95 -7.54 27.92
N ALA A 494 37.69 -8.62 28.22
CA ALA A 494 39.13 -8.68 28.07
C ALA A 494 39.62 -10.13 28.03
N ASP A 495 40.72 -10.38 27.36
CA ASP A 495 41.36 -11.68 27.30
C ASP A 495 41.71 -12.19 28.70
N GLY A 496 41.55 -13.50 28.90
CA GLY A 496 41.82 -14.16 30.18
C GLY A 496 40.68 -14.10 31.22
N LEU A 497 39.67 -13.26 30.99
CA LEU A 497 38.46 -13.25 31.82
C LEU A 497 37.53 -14.41 31.43
N ARG A 498 36.70 -14.84 32.38
CA ARG A 498 35.63 -15.80 32.16
C ARG A 498 34.46 -15.58 33.11
N ALA A 499 33.26 -15.72 32.63
CA ALA A 499 32.05 -15.65 33.49
C ALA A 499 31.21 -16.92 33.29
N GLU A 500 30.72 -17.48 34.41
CA GLU A 500 29.76 -18.59 34.37
C GLU A 500 28.43 -18.12 33.78
N GLN A 501 27.85 -18.90 32.86
CA GLN A 501 26.61 -18.55 32.16
C GLN A 501 25.46 -18.25 33.12
N SER A 502 25.28 -19.08 34.15
CA SER A 502 24.21 -18.94 35.13
C SER A 502 24.41 -17.71 36.01
N GLN A 503 25.64 -17.44 36.43
CA GLN A 503 25.98 -16.27 37.27
C GLN A 503 25.81 -14.98 36.45
N LEU A 504 26.26 -14.97 35.20
CA LEU A 504 26.13 -13.80 34.34
C LEU A 504 24.65 -13.45 34.09
N TYR A 505 23.81 -14.47 33.84
CA TYR A 505 22.38 -14.26 33.66
C TYR A 505 21.68 -13.82 34.96
N GLY A 506 22.09 -14.36 36.12
CA GLY A 506 21.58 -13.93 37.42
C GLY A 506 21.94 -12.47 37.73
N ALA A 507 23.17 -12.04 37.40
CA ALA A 507 23.58 -10.64 37.53
C ALA A 507 22.80 -9.72 36.61
N TYR A 508 22.63 -10.13 35.34
CA TYR A 508 21.79 -9.41 34.36
C TYR A 508 20.34 -9.23 34.85
N SER A 509 19.75 -10.28 35.42
CA SER A 509 18.36 -10.20 35.91
C SER A 509 18.21 -9.23 37.10
N ARG A 510 19.21 -9.15 37.97
CA ARG A 510 19.23 -8.15 39.07
C ARG A 510 19.41 -6.74 38.52
N TRP A 511 20.39 -6.55 37.66
CA TRP A 511 20.63 -5.26 37.00
C TRP A 511 19.35 -4.75 36.27
N CYS A 512 18.63 -5.63 35.55
CA CYS A 512 17.35 -5.25 34.93
C CYS A 512 16.31 -4.80 35.97
N ALA A 513 16.22 -5.47 37.11
CA ALA A 513 15.29 -5.10 38.19
C ALA A 513 15.63 -3.71 38.77
N GLU A 514 16.92 -3.41 38.94
CA GLU A 514 17.43 -2.11 39.42
C GLU A 514 17.17 -0.99 38.41
N GLU A 515 17.37 -1.26 37.11
CA GLU A 515 17.14 -0.32 36.01
C GLU A 515 15.67 -0.21 35.57
N GLY A 516 14.76 -0.98 36.16
CA GLY A 516 13.36 -1.03 35.76
C GLY A 516 13.15 -1.62 34.36
N ALA A 517 14.11 -2.40 33.86
CA ALA A 517 14.06 -3.04 32.53
C ALA A 517 13.49 -4.46 32.63
N THR A 518 12.80 -4.89 31.58
CA THR A 518 12.33 -6.27 31.44
C THR A 518 13.48 -7.17 31.00
N PRO A 519 13.88 -8.22 31.78
CA PRO A 519 14.96 -9.09 31.37
C PRO A 519 14.59 -9.94 30.18
N ALA A 520 15.48 -10.03 29.20
CA ALA A 520 15.36 -10.95 28.07
C ALA A 520 15.41 -12.41 28.58
N SER A 521 14.80 -13.33 27.82
CA SER A 521 14.88 -14.76 28.18
C SER A 521 16.34 -15.23 28.23
N ALA A 522 16.65 -16.23 29.08
CA ALA A 522 18.01 -16.78 29.20
C ALA A 522 18.59 -17.23 27.82
N ARG A 523 17.74 -17.67 26.90
CA ARG A 523 18.16 -18.03 25.54
C ARG A 523 18.53 -16.81 24.69
N ALA A 524 17.75 -15.73 24.77
CA ALA A 524 18.01 -14.49 24.04
C ALA A 524 19.25 -13.79 24.60
N PHE A 525 19.37 -13.68 25.91
CA PHE A 525 20.56 -13.18 26.61
C PHE A 525 21.82 -13.93 26.18
N ALA A 526 21.81 -15.27 26.25
CA ALA A 526 22.93 -16.09 25.83
C ALA A 526 23.31 -15.94 24.35
N ALA A 527 22.32 -15.70 23.49
CA ALA A 527 22.57 -15.42 22.07
C ALA A 527 23.27 -14.06 21.90
N ARG A 528 22.79 -13.02 22.58
CA ARG A 528 23.34 -11.66 22.50
C ARG A 528 24.77 -11.59 23.09
N VAL A 529 25.00 -12.26 24.21
CA VAL A 529 26.36 -12.36 24.80
C VAL A 529 27.35 -12.99 23.82
N ARG A 530 26.97 -14.11 23.19
CA ARG A 530 27.83 -14.76 22.17
C ARG A 530 28.12 -13.86 20.98
N GLU A 531 27.09 -13.17 20.48
CA GLU A 531 27.23 -12.20 19.38
C GLU A 531 28.24 -11.11 19.75
N THR A 532 28.13 -10.52 20.94
CA THR A 532 29.06 -9.49 21.44
C THR A 532 30.48 -10.00 21.57
N LEU A 533 30.66 -11.27 21.96
CA LEU A 533 31.98 -11.91 22.07
C LEU A 533 32.49 -12.48 20.74
N GLY A 534 31.79 -12.30 19.63
CA GLY A 534 32.17 -12.83 18.31
C GLY A 534 32.09 -14.36 18.19
N MET A 535 31.36 -15.03 19.08
CA MET A 535 31.25 -16.49 19.12
C MET A 535 30.21 -16.96 18.09
N THR A 536 30.59 -17.85 17.20
CA THR A 536 29.73 -18.40 16.14
C THR A 536 28.91 -19.61 16.62
N SER A 537 29.35 -20.29 17.67
CA SER A 537 28.73 -21.50 18.19
C SER A 537 28.75 -21.58 19.73
N PRO A 538 27.71 -22.15 20.36
CA PRO A 538 27.76 -22.50 21.78
C PRO A 538 28.90 -23.48 22.19
N LYS A 539 29.51 -24.15 21.21
CA LYS A 539 30.64 -25.04 21.42
C LYS A 539 31.96 -24.31 21.78
N GLU A 540 32.04 -23.03 21.52
CA GLU A 540 33.18 -22.16 21.85
C GLU A 540 33.19 -21.76 23.34
N MET A 541 32.11 -22.05 24.06
CA MET A 541 32.07 -21.88 25.51
C MET A 541 32.98 -22.90 26.21
N VAL A 542 33.67 -22.45 27.27
CA VAL A 542 34.53 -23.32 28.06
C VAL A 542 33.68 -24.13 29.03
N LEU A 543 33.84 -25.45 29.00
CA LEU A 543 33.21 -26.34 29.98
C LEU A 543 34.23 -26.66 31.10
N SER A 544 33.88 -26.32 32.34
CA SER A 544 34.71 -26.63 33.53
C SER A 544 33.79 -27.04 34.68
N ASN A 545 34.07 -28.17 35.33
CA ASN A 545 33.28 -28.70 36.47
C ASN A 545 31.77 -28.78 36.15
N SER A 546 31.40 -29.27 34.96
CA SER A 546 30.01 -29.35 34.47
C SER A 546 29.29 -28.00 34.30
N ARG A 547 30.01 -26.88 34.36
CA ARG A 547 29.48 -25.53 34.18
C ARG A 547 30.01 -24.92 32.88
N LYS A 548 29.18 -24.09 32.27
CA LYS A 548 29.52 -23.38 31.01
C LYS A 548 29.98 -21.96 31.32
N TYR A 549 31.11 -21.59 30.72
CA TYR A 549 31.69 -20.26 30.88
C TYR A 549 31.82 -19.56 29.52
N TYR A 550 31.51 -18.27 29.49
CA TYR A 550 31.88 -17.39 28.40
C TYR A 550 33.33 -16.95 28.56
N PRO A 551 34.24 -17.25 27.62
CA PRO A 551 35.60 -16.72 27.65
C PRO A 551 35.58 -15.23 27.24
N GLY A 552 36.53 -14.45 27.72
CA GLY A 552 36.75 -13.07 27.36
C GLY A 552 35.81 -12.04 28.02
N ILE A 553 35.05 -12.45 29.06
CA ILE A 553 34.15 -11.55 29.78
C ILE A 553 34.15 -11.85 31.27
N GLY A 554 34.06 -10.80 32.12
CA GLY A 554 33.89 -10.90 33.56
C GLY A 554 32.92 -9.82 34.05
N LEU A 555 32.25 -10.07 35.19
CA LEU A 555 31.47 -9.04 35.88
C LEU A 555 32.43 -8.00 36.49
N LEU A 556 32.08 -6.72 36.38
CA LEU A 556 32.70 -5.67 37.16
C LEU A 556 32.33 -5.93 38.63
N VAL A 557 33.30 -6.14 39.47
CA VAL A 557 33.10 -6.21 40.93
C VAL A 557 32.86 -4.77 41.36
N ALA A 558 31.70 -4.49 41.99
CA ALA A 558 31.55 -3.23 42.70
C ALA A 558 32.69 -3.18 43.73
N ASP A 559 33.51 -2.13 43.69
CA ASP A 559 34.57 -1.90 44.66
C ASP A 559 33.94 -2.05 46.06
N GLU A 560 34.39 -3.04 46.82
CA GLU A 560 34.07 -3.12 48.23
C GLU A 560 34.53 -1.81 48.85
N GLU A 561 33.59 -0.99 49.35
CA GLU A 561 33.94 0.14 50.24
C GLU A 561 34.85 -0.40 51.34
N PRO A 562 36.00 0.21 51.58
CA PRO A 562 36.84 -0.21 52.68
C PRO A 562 36.02 -0.05 53.98
N GLN A 563 35.72 -1.16 54.63
CA GLN A 563 35.09 -1.14 55.98
C GLN A 563 35.96 -0.33 56.93
N PRO A 564 35.36 0.52 57.80
CA PRO A 564 36.04 1.42 58.69
C PRO A 564 36.81 0.69 59.83
#